data_5757d53261f857f7044a6f016a225505
#
_entry.id   5757d53261f857f7044a6f016a225505
#
_cell.length_a   1.000
_cell.length_b   1.000
_cell.length_c   1.000
_cell.angle_alpha   90.00
_cell.angle_beta   90.00
_cell.angle_gamma   90.00
#
_symmetry.space_group_name_H-M   'P 1'
#
loop_
_entity.id
_entity.type
_entity.pdbx_description
1 polymer ?
#
loop_
_entity_poly.entity_id
_entity_poly.type
_entity_poly.pdbx_seq_one_letter_code
_entity_poly.pdbx_strand_id
1 'polypeptide(L)'
;MYVTLEPCPMCAGAIVQARIPKVVIGCMNPKAGCAGSVLDMLHEEGFNHQVETEIGLMGDVCSQMLKDFFKELREEGKRKKKEEALAREADGNEKTGAGMSGDHGSDDHLHKDWSEQTAQYGSSGS
;
A
#
# COMPACT_ATOMS: atom_id res chain seq x y z
N MET A 1 -5.75 18.26 10.30
CA MET A 1 -5.32 17.69 9.02
C MET A 1 -6.44 16.82 8.46
N TYR A 2 -6.66 16.84 7.16
CA TYR A 2 -7.67 16.00 6.48
C TYR A 2 -6.97 15.06 5.52
N VAL A 3 -7.33 13.78 5.55
CA VAL A 3 -6.79 12.75 4.66
C VAL A 3 -7.91 11.89 4.07
N THR A 4 -7.81 11.55 2.81
CA THR A 4 -8.82 10.73 2.11
C THR A 4 -8.72 9.26 2.52
N LEU A 5 -7.51 8.78 2.77
CA LEU A 5 -7.21 7.40 3.14
C LEU A 5 -6.49 7.36 4.48
N GLU A 6 -6.78 6.36 5.28
CA GLU A 6 -6.08 6.09 6.54
C GLU A 6 -4.56 6.04 6.34
N PRO A 7 -3.78 6.75 7.18
CA PRO A 7 -2.34 6.82 7.04
C PRO A 7 -1.66 5.46 7.25
N CYS A 8 -0.64 5.20 6.44
CA CYS A 8 0.27 4.07 6.62
C CYS A 8 1.25 4.35 7.80
N PRO A 9 2.05 3.36 8.24
CA PRO A 9 2.96 3.54 9.38
C PRO A 9 3.90 4.73 9.26
N MET A 10 4.44 4.98 8.08
CA MET A 10 5.34 6.11 7.82
C MET A 10 4.61 7.45 7.98
N CYS A 11 3.41 7.58 7.39
CA CYS A 11 2.61 8.79 7.49
C CYS A 11 2.08 9.00 8.92
N ALA A 12 1.62 7.95 9.59
CA ALA A 12 1.18 8.02 10.97
C ALA A 12 2.32 8.46 11.90
N GLY A 13 3.51 7.92 11.72
CA GLY A 13 4.71 8.35 12.45
C GLY A 13 5.04 9.83 12.19
N ALA A 14 4.95 10.29 10.95
CA ALA A 14 5.17 11.69 10.62
C ALA A 14 4.13 12.62 11.27
N ILE A 15 2.87 12.21 11.32
CA ILE A 15 1.79 12.96 11.97
C ILE A 15 2.07 13.13 13.47
N VAL A 16 2.48 12.05 14.15
CA VAL A 16 2.85 12.09 15.58
C VAL A 16 4.06 12.98 15.81
N GLN A 17 5.11 12.83 15.01
CA GLN A 17 6.33 13.63 15.13
C GLN A 17 6.09 15.12 14.85
N ALA A 18 5.24 15.43 13.90
CA ALA A 18 4.84 16.81 13.60
C ALA A 18 3.86 17.40 14.64
N ARG A 19 3.43 16.59 15.64
CA ARG A 19 2.49 16.98 16.71
C ARG A 19 1.19 17.57 16.18
N ILE A 20 0.65 16.94 15.14
CA ILE A 20 -0.64 17.37 14.58
C ILE A 20 -1.76 17.01 15.58
N PRO A 21 -2.53 17.99 16.06
CA PRO A 21 -3.48 17.75 17.16
C PRO A 21 -4.69 16.93 16.73
N LYS A 22 -5.14 17.07 15.47
CA LYS A 22 -6.34 16.38 14.96
C LYS A 22 -6.18 15.97 13.51
N VAL A 23 -6.60 14.74 13.21
CA VAL A 23 -6.67 14.18 11.85
C VAL A 23 -8.08 13.70 11.56
N VAL A 24 -8.63 14.12 10.43
CA VAL A 24 -9.90 13.67 9.90
C VAL A 24 -9.63 12.71 8.74
N ILE A 25 -10.11 11.48 8.86
CA ILE A 25 -9.84 10.38 7.93
C ILE A 25 -11.12 10.06 7.16
N GLY A 26 -11.05 10.05 5.82
CA GLY A 26 -12.17 9.68 4.97
C GLY A 26 -12.47 8.19 5.02
N CYS A 27 -11.65 7.37 4.41
CA CYS A 27 -11.82 5.92 4.39
C CYS A 27 -10.67 5.17 5.06
N MET A 28 -10.98 4.00 5.59
CA MET A 28 -10.03 3.11 6.24
C MET A 28 -9.22 2.30 5.23
N ASN A 29 -8.01 1.89 5.64
CA ASN A 29 -7.13 1.04 4.85
C ASN A 29 -6.87 -0.29 5.59
N PRO A 30 -7.65 -1.34 5.31
CA PRO A 30 -7.53 -2.62 6.03
C PRO A 30 -6.21 -3.36 5.82
N LYS A 31 -5.41 -2.95 4.83
CA LYS A 31 -4.16 -3.63 4.48
C LYS A 31 -2.92 -3.01 5.14
N ALA A 32 -2.92 -1.71 5.34
CA ALA A 32 -1.74 -0.99 5.82
C ALA A 32 -2.07 0.24 6.67
N GLY A 33 -3.31 0.37 7.12
CA GLY A 33 -3.75 1.50 7.93
C GLY A 33 -3.22 1.44 9.36
N CYS A 34 -2.79 2.57 9.88
CA CYS A 34 -2.21 2.70 11.21
C CYS A 34 -2.92 3.74 12.08
N ALA A 35 -4.21 3.87 11.89
CA ALA A 35 -5.10 4.69 12.73
C ALA A 35 -6.30 3.86 13.25
N GLY A 36 -6.11 2.56 13.42
CA GLY A 36 -7.09 1.64 13.97
C GLY A 36 -7.42 0.43 13.09
N SER A 37 -6.98 0.35 11.82
CA SER A 37 -7.24 -0.81 10.97
C SER A 37 -6.30 -1.99 11.24
N VAL A 38 -5.01 -1.80 11.08
CA VAL A 38 -3.99 -2.84 11.33
C VAL A 38 -3.27 -2.55 12.65
N LEU A 39 -2.86 -1.33 12.83
CA LEU A 39 -2.24 -0.80 14.04
C LEU A 39 -2.91 0.52 14.41
N ASP A 40 -2.71 0.99 15.62
CA ASP A 40 -3.15 2.30 16.06
C ASP A 40 -1.97 3.11 16.60
N MET A 41 -1.22 3.70 15.69
CA MET A 41 -0.05 4.51 16.04
C MET A 41 -0.42 5.93 16.49
N LEU A 42 -1.61 6.41 16.12
CA LEU A 42 -2.04 7.77 16.47
C LEU A 42 -2.48 7.89 17.93
N HIS A 43 -2.86 6.79 18.56
CA HIS A 43 -3.30 6.73 19.95
C HIS A 43 -2.35 5.91 20.85
N GLU A 44 -1.15 5.58 20.37
CA GLU A 44 -0.18 4.81 21.15
C GLU A 44 0.29 5.58 22.36
N GLU A 45 0.03 5.04 23.56
CA GLU A 45 0.34 5.71 24.83
C GLU A 45 1.85 5.93 25.07
N GLY A 46 2.68 5.11 24.45
CA GLY A 46 4.13 5.24 24.53
C GLY A 46 4.70 6.42 23.76
N PHE A 47 3.92 7.07 22.92
CA PHE A 47 4.37 8.25 22.19
C PHE A 47 4.13 9.56 22.98
N ASN A 48 5.02 10.52 22.78
CA ASN A 48 4.96 11.83 23.46
C ASN A 48 3.79 12.71 23.00
N HIS A 49 3.08 12.32 21.96
CA HIS A 49 1.94 13.04 21.41
C HIS A 49 0.88 12.07 20.92
N GLN A 50 -0.34 12.32 21.31
CA GLN A 50 -1.50 11.58 20.83
C GLN A 50 -2.34 12.48 19.94
N VAL A 51 -2.93 11.89 18.91
CA VAL A 51 -3.66 12.60 17.87
C VAL A 51 -5.15 12.31 18.02
N GLU A 52 -5.96 13.36 18.07
CA GLU A 52 -7.41 13.20 17.98
C GLU A 52 -7.79 12.77 16.55
N THR A 53 -8.55 11.68 16.41
CA THR A 53 -8.98 11.18 15.12
C THR A 53 -10.48 11.23 14.94
N GLU A 54 -10.92 11.65 13.77
CA GLU A 54 -12.30 11.57 13.31
C GLU A 54 -12.34 10.75 12.03
N ILE A 55 -13.15 9.69 12.02
CA ILE A 55 -13.15 8.69 10.94
C ILE A 55 -14.50 8.69 10.24
N GLY A 56 -14.49 8.53 8.91
CA GLY A 56 -15.68 8.31 8.11
C GLY A 56 -16.25 9.56 7.43
N LEU A 57 -15.58 10.70 7.52
CA LEU A 57 -16.01 11.89 6.78
C LEU A 57 -15.93 11.65 5.27
N MET A 58 -17.07 11.59 4.59
CA MET A 58 -17.19 11.28 3.17
C MET A 58 -16.49 9.96 2.78
N GLY A 59 -16.49 8.98 3.65
CA GLY A 59 -15.74 7.73 3.49
C GLY A 59 -16.06 6.98 2.20
N ASP A 60 -17.34 6.89 1.83
CA ASP A 60 -17.78 6.26 0.59
C ASP A 60 -17.25 6.98 -0.65
N VAL A 61 -17.31 8.31 -0.66
CA VAL A 61 -16.79 9.15 -1.76
C VAL A 61 -15.28 8.98 -1.88
N CYS A 62 -14.54 9.07 -0.78
CA CYS A 62 -13.10 8.88 -0.74
C CYS A 62 -12.70 7.48 -1.25
N SER A 63 -13.39 6.45 -0.78
CA SER A 63 -13.15 5.07 -1.18
C SER A 63 -13.43 4.87 -2.67
N GLN A 64 -14.51 5.44 -3.20
CA GLN A 64 -14.85 5.30 -4.60
C GLN A 64 -13.85 6.02 -5.51
N MET A 65 -13.47 7.24 -5.19
CA MET A 65 -12.45 7.99 -5.93
C MET A 65 -11.13 7.22 -6.04
N LEU A 66 -10.67 6.62 -4.95
CA LEU A 66 -9.45 5.82 -4.94
C LEU A 66 -9.59 4.55 -5.78
N LYS A 67 -10.73 3.86 -5.70
CA LYS A 67 -11.00 2.67 -6.51
C LYS A 67 -10.99 2.98 -8.00
N ASP A 68 -11.62 4.07 -8.41
CA ASP A 68 -11.71 4.49 -9.79
C ASP A 68 -10.33 4.88 -10.33
N PHE A 69 -9.56 5.65 -9.58
CA PHE A 69 -8.20 6.03 -9.93
C PHE A 69 -7.29 4.80 -10.13
N PHE A 70 -7.27 3.87 -9.19
CA PHE A 70 -6.46 2.67 -9.31
C PHE A 70 -6.95 1.69 -10.37
N LYS A 71 -8.23 1.69 -10.69
CA LYS A 71 -8.78 0.93 -11.82
C LYS A 71 -8.23 1.48 -13.14
N GLU A 72 -8.31 2.79 -13.32
CA GLU A 72 -7.83 3.49 -14.51
C GLU A 72 -6.32 3.26 -14.73
N LEU A 73 -5.50 3.40 -13.67
CA LEU A 73 -4.08 3.11 -13.72
C LEU A 73 -3.76 1.65 -14.14
N ARG A 74 -4.53 0.69 -13.64
CA ARG A 74 -4.36 -0.72 -14.02
C ARG A 74 -4.73 -0.98 -15.48
N GLU A 75 -5.76 -0.35 -15.98
CA GLU A 75 -6.16 -0.46 -17.39
C GLU A 75 -5.11 0.18 -18.31
N GLU A 76 -4.61 1.33 -17.94
CA GLU A 76 -3.53 2.01 -18.65
C GLU A 76 -2.22 1.20 -18.67
N GLY A 77 -1.84 0.62 -17.54
CA GLY A 77 -0.68 -0.27 -17.44
C GLY A 77 -0.81 -1.53 -18.29
N LYS A 78 -2.02 -2.12 -18.38
CA LYS A 78 -2.28 -3.26 -19.26
C LYS A 78 -2.19 -2.87 -20.74
N ARG A 79 -2.68 -1.69 -21.10
CA ARG A 79 -2.61 -1.17 -22.47
C ARG A 79 -1.17 -0.94 -22.90
N LYS A 80 -0.34 -0.31 -22.06
CA LYS A 80 1.08 -0.09 -22.31
C LYS A 80 1.84 -1.40 -22.49
N LYS A 81 1.63 -2.37 -21.59
CA LYS A 81 2.26 -3.70 -21.70
C LYS A 81 1.87 -4.43 -22.98
N LYS A 82 0.62 -4.32 -23.41
CA LYS A 82 0.16 -4.94 -24.67
C LYS A 82 0.79 -4.27 -25.88
N GLU A 83 0.91 -2.97 -25.86
CA GLU A 83 1.56 -2.18 -26.93
C GLU A 83 3.07 -2.49 -27.02
N GLU A 84 3.76 -2.56 -25.88
CA GLU A 84 5.16 -2.98 -25.83
C GLU A 84 5.38 -4.43 -26.29
N ALA A 85 4.48 -5.34 -25.96
CA ALA A 85 4.54 -6.72 -26.42
C ALA A 85 4.38 -6.81 -27.95
N LEU A 86 3.41 -6.09 -28.51
CA LEU A 86 3.21 -6.02 -29.96
C LEU A 86 4.39 -5.37 -30.70
N ALA A 87 4.99 -4.35 -30.10
CA ALA A 87 6.19 -3.70 -30.64
C ALA A 87 7.41 -4.65 -30.65
N ARG A 88 7.55 -5.48 -29.62
CA ARG A 88 8.61 -6.49 -29.55
C ARG A 88 8.42 -7.62 -30.57
N GLU A 89 7.19 -8.05 -30.82
CA GLU A 89 6.87 -9.05 -31.85
C GLU A 89 7.10 -8.50 -33.26
N ALA A 90 6.86 -7.21 -33.50
CA ALA A 90 7.12 -6.56 -34.78
C ALA A 90 8.62 -6.36 -35.04
N ASP A 91 9.45 -6.21 -34.01
CA ASP A 91 10.92 -6.06 -34.10
C ASP A 91 11.64 -7.40 -34.11
N GLY A 92 10.98 -8.50 -33.73
CA GLY A 92 11.52 -9.85 -33.61
C GLY A 92 11.69 -10.60 -34.92
N ASN A 93 11.37 -10.02 -36.09
CA ASN A 93 11.51 -10.67 -37.39
C ASN A 93 12.83 -10.34 -38.12
N GLU A 94 13.78 -9.70 -37.47
CA GLU A 94 15.12 -9.48 -38.05
C GLU A 94 16.21 -9.54 -36.96
N LYS A 95 16.58 -10.74 -36.58
CA LYS A 95 17.95 -11.19 -36.29
C LYS A 95 17.95 -12.49 -35.48
N THR A 96 18.19 -13.58 -36.15
CA THR A 96 18.87 -14.74 -35.58
C THR A 96 20.27 -14.32 -35.12
N GLY A 97 20.56 -14.49 -33.83
CA GLY A 97 21.93 -14.45 -33.35
C GLY A 97 22.10 -13.87 -31.95
N ALA A 98 22.59 -14.74 -31.08
CA ALA A 98 23.22 -14.49 -29.80
C ALA A 98 22.29 -14.21 -28.60
N GLY A 99 22.14 -15.25 -27.80
CA GLY A 99 21.55 -15.22 -26.50
C GLY A 99 22.31 -14.38 -25.49
N MET A 100 21.55 -13.77 -24.60
CA MET A 100 21.90 -13.58 -23.19
C MET A 100 20.62 -13.64 -22.42
N SER A 101 20.43 -14.75 -21.73
CA SER A 101 19.41 -14.95 -20.73
C SER A 101 19.70 -14.05 -19.54
N GLY A 102 18.99 -12.95 -19.43
CA GLY A 102 18.86 -12.20 -18.21
C GLY A 102 17.61 -12.70 -17.50
N ASP A 103 17.79 -13.71 -16.66
CA ASP A 103 16.79 -14.17 -15.71
C ASP A 103 16.55 -13.05 -14.70
N HIS A 104 15.47 -12.29 -14.87
CA HIS A 104 14.88 -11.52 -13.80
C HIS A 104 13.74 -12.34 -13.22
N GLY A 105 14.15 -13.18 -12.25
CA GLY A 105 13.25 -13.94 -11.42
C GLY A 105 12.17 -13.03 -10.84
N SER A 106 10.95 -13.39 -11.10
CA SER A 106 9.75 -12.91 -10.46
C SER A 106 9.90 -13.02 -8.93
N ASP A 107 9.89 -11.89 -8.26
CA ASP A 107 9.81 -11.77 -6.79
C ASP A 107 8.43 -12.18 -6.24
N ASP A 108 7.97 -13.37 -6.62
CA ASP A 108 6.72 -13.93 -6.08
C ASP A 108 6.94 -14.77 -4.81
N HIS A 109 8.18 -14.84 -4.29
CA HIS A 109 8.49 -15.67 -3.14
C HIS A 109 8.56 -14.95 -1.79
N LEU A 110 8.45 -13.62 -1.76
CA LEU A 110 8.53 -12.84 -0.52
C LEU A 110 7.20 -12.66 0.23
N HIS A 111 6.09 -13.11 -0.34
CA HIS A 111 4.76 -12.87 0.28
C HIS A 111 4.21 -14.06 1.09
N LYS A 112 4.93 -15.18 1.16
CA LYS A 112 4.45 -16.38 1.89
C LYS A 112 5.01 -16.56 3.29
N ASP A 113 6.06 -15.84 3.64
CA ASP A 113 6.79 -16.10 4.89
C ASP A 113 6.41 -15.21 6.07
N TRP A 114 5.56 -14.18 5.83
CA TRP A 114 5.13 -13.26 6.90
C TRP A 114 3.92 -13.76 7.70
N SER A 115 3.18 -14.73 7.19
CA SER A 115 2.00 -15.24 7.87
C SER A 115 2.30 -16.32 8.92
N GLU A 116 3.48 -16.94 8.88
CA GLU A 116 3.88 -17.95 9.86
C GLU A 116 4.68 -17.41 11.07
N GLN A 117 5.29 -16.24 10.95
CA GLN A 117 6.06 -15.67 12.06
C GLN A 117 5.22 -14.96 13.11
N THR A 118 3.98 -14.59 12.83
CA THR A 118 3.10 -13.95 13.80
C THR A 118 2.40 -14.95 14.74
N ALA A 119 2.45 -16.24 14.45
CA ALA A 119 1.85 -17.27 15.30
C ALA A 119 2.73 -17.68 16.52
N GLN A 120 4.00 -17.29 16.55
CA GLN A 120 4.93 -17.68 17.63
C GLN A 120 5.14 -16.61 18.72
N TYR A 121 4.56 -15.43 18.61
CA TYR A 121 4.75 -14.35 19.60
C TYR A 121 3.58 -14.17 20.58
N GLY A 122 2.63 -15.09 20.58
CA GLY A 122 1.39 -15.00 21.37
C GLY A 122 1.27 -16.03 22.50
N SER A 123 2.35 -16.47 23.16
CA SER A 123 2.23 -17.35 24.33
C SER A 123 3.43 -17.21 25.27
N SER A 124 3.44 -16.17 26.07
CA SER A 124 4.14 -16.14 27.35
C SER A 124 3.70 -14.92 28.16
N GLY A 125 2.85 -15.15 29.15
CA GLY A 125 2.46 -14.10 30.07
C GLY A 125 1.35 -14.56 31.00
N SER A 126 1.67 -15.50 31.90
CA SER A 126 0.95 -15.66 33.16
C SER A 126 1.45 -14.66 34.17
#